data_50908ff32f20a6b5f3240c62371b161c
#
_entry.id   50908ff32f20a6b5f3240c62371b161c
#
_cell.length_a   1.000
_cell.length_b   1.000
_cell.length_c   1.000
_cell.angle_alpha   90.00
_cell.angle_beta   90.00
_cell.angle_gamma   90.00
#
_symmetry.space_group_name_H-M   'P 1'
#
loop_
_entity.id
_entity.type
_entity.pdbx_description
1 polymer ?
#
loop_
_entity_poly.entity_id
_entity_poly.type
_entity_poly.pdbx_seq_one_letter_code
_entity_poly.pdbx_strand_id
1 'polypeptide(L)'
;MLYQIFETQRTLMEPFADFAQAASKLYNNPLSPLAQHPMAQRVAAGYDLLYRLGKDYEKPEFGIRSVEVDGVNVAIHERVEIDKPFCELRRFKRFSDDHDTLVKLKKDPVVLIVAPLSGHYATLLRDTVRTMLKDHKVYITDWKNARLVPMSEGEFHLDDYVNYVQEFIRYLNKAYGHCHIMSVCQPTVPVLAAVSLMASRGEQTPLSMTMMGGPIDATKSPTAVNNLAMNKSLSWFENNVIYRVPENFPGAGRRVYPGFLQHSGFVAMNPDRHLKSHYDYFLDLIKGDNSSAESHRQFYDEYNAVLDMDADYYLETINTVFQDFKLVRGTWEVRNPHGTLEHVRPQDIRHTALLTVEGELDDISGSGQTEAAHHLCTGIVRKEQHHLEVKGAGHYGIFSGRRWREVVYPHVKQFILAHQPRDRAGAAKAGTAAVAKKRPVKAVAKKAAPVKTAARRASPRKASTAKK
;
A
#
# COMPACT_ATOMS: atom_id res chain seq x y z
N MET A 1 -20.18 25.87 3.20
CA MET A 1 -19.65 27.06 3.90
C MET A 1 -18.23 26.83 4.43
N LEU A 2 -17.95 25.79 5.25
CA LEU A 2 -16.61 25.57 5.83
C LEU A 2 -15.53 25.38 4.74
N TYR A 3 -15.79 24.61 3.71
CA TYR A 3 -14.84 24.42 2.61
C TYR A 3 -14.50 25.73 1.89
N GLN A 4 -15.52 26.54 1.58
CA GLN A 4 -15.32 27.88 1.00
C GLN A 4 -14.46 28.78 1.90
N ILE A 5 -14.72 28.77 3.22
CA ILE A 5 -13.94 29.54 4.20
C ILE A 5 -12.48 29.07 4.21
N PHE A 6 -12.26 27.75 4.21
CA PHE A 6 -10.92 27.18 4.17
C PHE A 6 -10.16 27.61 2.91
N GLU A 7 -10.79 27.51 1.72
CA GLU A 7 -10.14 27.91 0.46
C GLU A 7 -9.85 29.42 0.42
N THR A 8 -10.78 30.26 0.93
CA THR A 8 -10.54 31.69 1.04
C THR A 8 -9.36 31.99 1.96
N GLN A 9 -9.31 31.34 3.13
CA GLN A 9 -8.21 31.49 4.07
C GLN A 9 -6.88 31.03 3.45
N ARG A 10 -6.88 29.89 2.76
CA ARG A 10 -5.70 29.35 2.06
C ARG A 10 -5.17 30.34 1.03
N THR A 11 -6.04 30.86 0.17
CA THR A 11 -5.67 31.85 -0.85
C THR A 11 -5.12 33.15 -0.22
N LEU A 12 -5.66 33.58 0.92
CA LEU A 12 -5.14 34.76 1.63
C LEU A 12 -3.76 34.50 2.28
N MET A 13 -3.47 33.25 2.65
CA MET A 13 -2.18 32.88 3.28
C MET A 13 -1.08 32.58 2.25
N GLU A 14 -1.42 32.28 1.02
CA GLU A 14 -0.46 31.92 -0.04
C GLU A 14 0.66 32.98 -0.24
N PRO A 15 0.38 34.30 -0.33
CA PRO A 15 1.43 35.31 -0.47
C PRO A 15 2.41 35.34 0.73
N PHE A 16 1.94 35.01 1.94
CA PHE A 16 2.80 34.94 3.13
C PHE A 16 3.70 33.69 3.09
N ALA A 17 3.20 32.57 2.59
CA ALA A 17 4.00 31.38 2.39
C ALA A 17 5.08 31.63 1.33
N ASP A 18 4.73 32.26 0.20
CA ASP A 18 5.69 32.64 -0.85
C ASP A 18 6.76 33.60 -0.35
N PHE A 19 6.37 34.60 0.43
CA PHE A 19 7.31 35.49 1.08
C PHE A 19 8.28 34.72 2.01
N ALA A 20 7.74 33.80 2.82
CA ALA A 20 8.55 32.98 3.71
C ALA A 20 9.55 32.12 2.92
N GLN A 21 9.12 31.52 1.80
CA GLN A 21 10.01 30.77 0.91
C GLN A 21 11.13 31.65 0.34
N ALA A 22 10.78 32.82 -0.18
CA ALA A 22 11.76 33.77 -0.73
C ALA A 22 12.76 34.22 0.32
N ALA A 23 12.29 34.55 1.53
CA ALA A 23 13.12 34.93 2.65
C ALA A 23 14.07 33.78 3.07
N SER A 24 13.57 32.56 3.21
CA SER A 24 14.42 31.39 3.52
C SER A 24 15.53 31.21 2.48
N LYS A 25 15.20 31.28 1.18
CA LYS A 25 16.19 31.19 0.10
C LYS A 25 17.22 32.29 0.18
N LEU A 26 16.81 33.53 0.52
CA LEU A 26 17.73 34.68 0.59
C LEU A 26 18.73 34.56 1.76
N TYR A 27 18.30 34.07 2.93
CA TYR A 27 19.17 33.80 4.07
C TYR A 27 20.06 32.57 3.88
N ASN A 28 19.69 31.61 3.03
CA ASN A 28 20.50 30.43 2.70
C ASN A 28 21.43 30.65 1.49
N ASN A 29 21.29 31.73 0.73
CA ASN A 29 22.12 31.99 -0.45
C ASN A 29 23.51 32.55 -0.04
N PRO A 30 24.62 31.83 -0.30
CA PRO A 30 25.99 32.29 0.08
C PRO A 30 26.38 33.64 -0.50
N LEU A 31 25.75 34.05 -1.61
CA LEU A 31 26.00 35.35 -2.26
C LEU A 31 25.19 36.48 -1.63
N SER A 32 24.29 36.19 -0.72
CA SER A 32 23.49 37.22 -0.03
C SER A 32 24.23 37.76 1.20
N PRO A 33 24.28 39.08 1.38
CA PRO A 33 24.83 39.68 2.60
C PRO A 33 24.11 39.19 3.87
N LEU A 34 22.81 38.82 3.76
CA LEU A 34 22.01 38.33 4.87
C LEU A 34 22.46 36.92 5.34
N ALA A 35 23.04 36.11 4.45
CA ALA A 35 23.54 34.78 4.81
C ALA A 35 24.79 34.83 5.70
N GLN A 36 25.47 35.97 5.73
CA GLN A 36 26.69 36.19 6.56
C GLN A 36 26.35 36.57 8.02
N HIS A 37 25.07 36.84 8.30
CA HIS A 37 24.68 37.20 9.66
C HIS A 37 24.75 35.96 10.59
N PRO A 38 25.24 36.08 11.84
CA PRO A 38 25.36 34.93 12.77
C PRO A 38 24.07 34.13 13.02
N MET A 39 22.91 34.78 12.83
CA MET A 39 21.60 34.16 13.01
C MET A 39 20.96 33.69 11.70
N ALA A 40 21.65 33.83 10.57
CA ALA A 40 21.10 33.58 9.22
C ALA A 40 20.45 32.19 9.09
N GLN A 41 21.16 31.14 9.54
CA GLN A 41 20.62 29.76 9.49
C GLN A 41 19.34 29.58 10.31
N ARG A 42 19.26 30.18 11.50
CA ARG A 42 18.04 30.11 12.34
C ARG A 42 16.87 30.84 11.72
N VAL A 43 17.13 32.01 11.14
CA VAL A 43 16.13 32.81 10.44
C VAL A 43 15.64 32.08 9.20
N ALA A 44 16.57 31.55 8.39
CA ALA A 44 16.23 30.73 7.22
C ALA A 44 15.39 29.50 7.58
N ALA A 45 15.79 28.77 8.62
CA ALA A 45 15.05 27.60 9.11
C ALA A 45 13.64 27.97 9.59
N GLY A 46 13.49 29.11 10.29
CA GLY A 46 12.17 29.61 10.72
C GLY A 46 11.26 29.95 9.55
N TYR A 47 11.78 30.62 8.53
CA TYR A 47 11.02 30.92 7.30
C TYR A 47 10.72 29.66 6.48
N ASP A 48 11.62 28.70 6.40
CA ASP A 48 11.33 27.44 5.73
C ASP A 48 10.21 26.65 6.42
N LEU A 49 10.25 26.59 7.74
CA LEU A 49 9.17 25.97 8.52
C LEU A 49 7.84 26.69 8.30
N LEU A 50 7.84 28.05 8.34
CA LEU A 50 6.64 28.85 8.11
C LEU A 50 6.06 28.61 6.71
N TYR A 51 6.90 28.59 5.69
CA TYR A 51 6.51 28.22 4.33
C TYR A 51 5.83 26.86 4.28
N ARG A 52 6.45 25.84 4.90
CA ARG A 52 5.92 24.46 4.87
C ARG A 52 4.61 24.30 5.64
N LEU A 53 4.35 25.12 6.65
CA LEU A 53 3.07 25.13 7.35
C LEU A 53 1.95 25.87 6.59
N GLY A 54 2.32 26.77 5.67
CA GLY A 54 1.36 27.61 4.93
C GLY A 54 1.18 27.27 3.46
N LYS A 55 2.07 26.46 2.85
CA LYS A 55 2.00 26.12 1.43
C LYS A 55 0.84 25.17 1.12
N ASP A 56 0.33 25.23 -0.10
CA ASP A 56 -0.54 24.19 -0.64
C ASP A 56 0.31 22.96 -1.03
N TYR A 57 -0.17 21.78 -0.67
CA TYR A 57 0.47 20.51 -0.99
C TYR A 57 -0.26 19.86 -2.16
N GLU A 58 0.30 20.05 -3.35
CA GLU A 58 -0.18 19.38 -4.55
C GLU A 58 0.18 17.89 -4.55
N LYS A 59 -0.44 17.15 -5.47
CA LYS A 59 -0.11 15.74 -5.70
C LYS A 59 1.37 15.60 -6.04
N PRO A 60 2.14 14.83 -5.25
CA PRO A 60 3.53 14.57 -5.56
C PRO A 60 3.70 13.71 -6.81
N GLU A 61 4.83 13.83 -7.49
CA GLU A 61 5.22 12.91 -8.56
C GLU A 61 5.77 11.60 -7.99
N PHE A 62 5.58 10.47 -8.67
CA PHE A 62 6.31 9.24 -8.33
C PHE A 62 7.82 9.44 -8.47
N GLY A 63 8.27 10.11 -9.53
CA GLY A 63 9.66 10.52 -9.70
C GLY A 63 10.64 9.35 -9.77
N ILE A 64 10.19 8.14 -10.11
CA ILE A 64 11.04 6.95 -10.20
C ILE A 64 11.64 6.90 -11.61
N ARG A 65 12.86 7.39 -11.76
CA ARG A 65 13.54 7.47 -13.06
C ARG A 65 14.35 6.22 -13.39
N SER A 66 14.83 5.52 -12.38
CA SER A 66 15.57 4.26 -12.56
C SER A 66 15.50 3.39 -11.30
N VAL A 67 15.78 2.10 -11.48
CA VAL A 67 15.99 1.11 -10.42
C VAL A 67 17.18 0.24 -10.77
N GLU A 68 17.88 -0.27 -9.76
CA GLU A 68 18.95 -1.25 -9.95
C GLU A 68 18.36 -2.67 -9.97
N VAL A 69 18.67 -3.44 -11.01
CA VAL A 69 18.27 -4.84 -11.19
C VAL A 69 19.54 -5.65 -11.41
N ASP A 70 19.90 -6.50 -10.46
CA ASP A 70 21.11 -7.35 -10.48
C ASP A 70 22.39 -6.57 -10.87
N GLY A 71 22.55 -5.35 -10.31
CA GLY A 71 23.70 -4.48 -10.56
C GLY A 71 23.63 -3.64 -11.84
N VAL A 72 22.55 -3.81 -12.65
CA VAL A 72 22.32 -3.01 -13.85
C VAL A 72 21.33 -1.90 -13.57
N ASN A 73 21.64 -0.67 -13.98
CA ASN A 73 20.72 0.46 -13.87
C ASN A 73 19.68 0.39 -14.99
N VAL A 74 18.43 0.18 -14.60
CA VAL A 74 17.28 0.05 -15.49
C VAL A 74 16.47 1.33 -15.47
N ALA A 75 16.32 1.97 -16.61
CA ALA A 75 15.52 3.17 -16.77
C ALA A 75 14.03 2.87 -16.62
N ILE A 76 13.30 3.80 -15.98
CA ILE A 76 11.85 3.70 -15.77
C ILE A 76 11.14 4.81 -16.54
N HIS A 77 10.11 4.42 -17.28
CA HIS A 77 9.21 5.33 -17.94
C HIS A 77 7.78 5.12 -17.41
N GLU A 78 7.27 6.12 -16.72
CA GLU A 78 5.91 6.16 -16.20
C GLU A 78 4.93 6.59 -17.29
N ARG A 79 3.79 5.91 -17.40
CA ARG A 79 2.72 6.29 -18.33
C ARG A 79 1.35 5.83 -17.84
N VAL A 80 0.32 6.55 -18.26
CA VAL A 80 -1.07 6.16 -18.08
C VAL A 80 -1.44 5.13 -19.15
N GLU A 81 -1.97 3.98 -18.74
CA GLU A 81 -2.45 2.92 -19.64
C GLU A 81 -3.96 2.96 -19.82
N ILE A 82 -4.70 3.28 -18.76
CA ILE A 82 -6.14 3.48 -18.76
C ILE A 82 -6.43 4.75 -17.99
N ASP A 83 -7.23 5.63 -18.55
CA ASP A 83 -7.71 6.86 -17.93
C ASP A 83 -9.22 6.76 -17.71
N LYS A 84 -9.63 6.77 -16.42
CA LYS A 84 -11.03 6.76 -15.99
C LYS A 84 -11.33 8.09 -15.29
N PRO A 85 -12.59 8.50 -15.16
CA PRO A 85 -12.96 9.74 -14.48
C PRO A 85 -12.32 9.90 -13.09
N PHE A 86 -12.30 8.86 -12.28
CA PHE A 86 -11.81 8.91 -10.89
C PHE A 86 -10.49 8.18 -10.65
N CYS A 87 -9.94 7.46 -11.62
CA CYS A 87 -8.73 6.67 -11.44
C CYS A 87 -7.97 6.50 -12.75
N GLU A 88 -6.66 6.60 -12.68
CA GLU A 88 -5.77 6.18 -13.76
C GLU A 88 -5.12 4.84 -13.42
N LEU A 89 -4.97 3.95 -14.38
CA LEU A 89 -4.07 2.81 -14.28
C LEU A 89 -2.72 3.23 -14.83
N ARG A 90 -1.74 3.40 -13.94
CA ARG A 90 -0.37 3.79 -14.31
C ARG A 90 0.53 2.58 -14.40
N ARG A 91 1.42 2.60 -15.39
CA ARG A 91 2.46 1.60 -15.62
C ARG A 91 3.83 2.22 -15.49
N PHE A 92 4.74 1.51 -14.81
CA PHE A 92 6.18 1.82 -14.77
C PHE A 92 6.92 0.86 -15.69
N LYS A 93 7.14 1.29 -16.94
CA LYS A 93 7.81 0.47 -17.95
C LYS A 93 9.32 0.55 -17.75
N ARG A 94 9.97 -0.62 -17.69
CA ARG A 94 11.40 -0.76 -17.51
C ARG A 94 12.11 -0.91 -18.84
N PHE A 95 13.27 -0.25 -19.00
CA PHE A 95 14.11 -0.27 -20.17
C PHE A 95 15.56 -0.49 -19.77
N SER A 96 16.27 -1.30 -20.54
CA SER A 96 17.70 -1.53 -20.39
C SER A 96 18.32 -1.74 -21.77
N ASP A 97 19.56 -1.27 -21.95
CA ASP A 97 20.35 -1.56 -23.15
C ASP A 97 21.06 -2.91 -23.05
N ASP A 98 21.12 -3.49 -21.83
CA ASP A 98 21.68 -4.81 -21.60
C ASP A 98 20.70 -5.92 -22.05
N HIS A 99 21.15 -6.80 -22.95
CA HIS A 99 20.31 -7.83 -23.55
C HIS A 99 19.80 -8.85 -22.53
N ASP A 100 20.66 -9.31 -21.62
CA ASP A 100 20.31 -10.34 -20.65
C ASP A 100 19.31 -9.80 -19.63
N THR A 101 19.51 -8.56 -19.18
CA THR A 101 18.56 -7.82 -18.35
C THR A 101 17.21 -7.70 -19.05
N LEU A 102 17.18 -7.32 -20.35
CA LEU A 102 15.92 -7.23 -21.10
C LEU A 102 15.16 -8.56 -21.16
N VAL A 103 15.86 -9.68 -21.34
CA VAL A 103 15.26 -11.02 -21.35
C VAL A 103 14.62 -11.33 -19.99
N LYS A 104 15.31 -11.00 -18.89
CA LYS A 104 14.78 -11.13 -17.53
C LYS A 104 13.54 -10.27 -17.34
N LEU A 105 13.63 -8.97 -17.65
CA LEU A 105 12.53 -8.01 -17.47
C LEU A 105 11.24 -8.44 -18.22
N LYS A 106 11.38 -9.11 -19.39
CA LYS A 106 10.24 -9.63 -20.15
C LYS A 106 9.56 -10.81 -19.48
N LYS A 107 10.27 -11.59 -18.66
CA LYS A 107 9.74 -12.77 -17.97
C LYS A 107 9.18 -12.47 -16.58
N ASP A 108 9.54 -11.32 -16.00
CA ASP A 108 9.11 -10.95 -14.66
C ASP A 108 7.58 -10.92 -14.52
N PRO A 109 7.05 -11.32 -13.35
CA PRO A 109 5.63 -11.29 -13.04
C PRO A 109 5.02 -9.90 -13.19
N VAL A 110 3.72 -9.88 -13.52
CA VAL A 110 2.93 -8.64 -13.59
C VAL A 110 2.17 -8.47 -12.29
N VAL A 111 2.30 -7.32 -11.65
CA VAL A 111 1.65 -6.99 -10.37
C VAL A 111 0.83 -5.72 -10.53
N LEU A 112 -0.45 -5.81 -10.18
CA LEU A 112 -1.33 -4.67 -9.96
C LEU A 112 -1.28 -4.28 -8.49
N ILE A 113 -0.76 -3.10 -8.19
CA ILE A 113 -0.84 -2.48 -6.87
C ILE A 113 -2.11 -1.64 -6.82
N VAL A 114 -2.99 -1.93 -5.87
CA VAL A 114 -4.18 -1.13 -5.63
C VAL A 114 -3.90 -0.21 -4.45
N ALA A 115 -3.70 1.07 -4.77
CA ALA A 115 -3.43 2.11 -3.80
C ALA A 115 -4.69 2.49 -3.01
N PRO A 116 -4.55 2.92 -1.75
CA PRO A 116 -5.70 3.38 -0.96
C PRO A 116 -6.35 4.64 -1.57
N LEU A 117 -7.68 4.68 -1.49
CA LEU A 117 -8.49 5.87 -1.65
C LEU A 117 -9.03 6.26 -0.27
N SER A 118 -8.14 6.74 0.59
CA SER A 118 -8.41 7.07 1.99
C SER A 118 -7.74 8.38 2.42
N GLY A 119 -7.58 9.30 1.47
CA GLY A 119 -7.03 10.63 1.66
C GLY A 119 -5.73 10.88 0.90
N HIS A 120 -4.70 10.07 1.14
CA HIS A 120 -3.41 10.26 0.47
C HIS A 120 -3.44 9.82 -1.00
N TYR A 121 -2.56 10.43 -1.80
CA TYR A 121 -2.34 10.00 -3.18
C TYR A 121 -1.59 8.67 -3.26
N ALA A 122 -1.68 8.01 -4.40
CA ALA A 122 -0.99 6.74 -4.67
C ALA A 122 0.55 6.84 -4.55
N THR A 123 1.11 8.04 -4.63
CA THR A 123 2.53 8.34 -4.43
C THR A 123 3.02 8.00 -3.02
N LEU A 124 2.13 7.87 -2.03
CA LEU A 124 2.46 7.31 -0.72
C LEU A 124 3.10 5.91 -0.82
N LEU A 125 2.76 5.16 -1.87
CA LEU A 125 3.35 3.84 -2.17
C LEU A 125 4.61 3.90 -3.06
N ARG A 126 5.27 5.07 -3.19
CA ARG A 126 6.47 5.24 -4.02
C ARG A 126 7.57 4.24 -3.67
N ASP A 127 7.84 4.01 -2.39
CA ASP A 127 8.87 3.04 -1.94
C ASP A 127 8.45 1.60 -2.27
N THR A 128 7.17 1.29 -2.14
CA THR A 128 6.58 0.01 -2.55
C THR A 128 6.80 -0.22 -4.05
N VAL A 129 6.41 0.74 -4.89
CA VAL A 129 6.56 0.67 -6.35
C VAL A 129 8.04 0.52 -6.74
N ARG A 130 8.92 1.37 -6.19
CA ARG A 130 10.35 1.33 -6.46
C ARG A 130 10.97 -0.03 -6.11
N THR A 131 10.57 -0.59 -4.98
CA THR A 131 11.08 -1.89 -4.52
C THR A 131 10.58 -3.02 -5.41
N MET A 132 9.28 -3.03 -5.73
CA MET A 132 8.65 -4.03 -6.59
C MET A 132 9.22 -4.02 -8.01
N LEU A 133 9.62 -2.85 -8.53
CA LEU A 133 10.19 -2.70 -9.89
C LEU A 133 11.52 -3.44 -10.09
N LYS A 134 12.19 -3.89 -9.04
CA LYS A 134 13.41 -4.70 -9.15
C LYS A 134 13.13 -6.07 -9.77
N ASP A 135 11.96 -6.64 -9.51
CA ASP A 135 11.63 -8.03 -9.86
C ASP A 135 10.28 -8.20 -10.57
N HIS A 136 9.52 -7.12 -10.79
CA HIS A 136 8.15 -7.21 -11.32
C HIS A 136 7.86 -6.12 -12.36
N LYS A 137 6.91 -6.42 -13.27
CA LYS A 137 6.21 -5.39 -14.05
C LYS A 137 5.14 -4.79 -13.16
N VAL A 138 5.22 -3.49 -12.87
CA VAL A 138 4.36 -2.84 -11.89
C VAL A 138 3.35 -1.92 -12.56
N TYR A 139 2.10 -2.12 -12.17
CA TYR A 139 0.96 -1.24 -12.42
C TYR A 139 0.41 -0.76 -11.08
N ILE A 140 -0.14 0.45 -11.05
CA ILE A 140 -0.77 1.00 -9.84
C ILE A 140 -2.04 1.77 -10.21
N THR A 141 -3.06 1.67 -9.34
CA THR A 141 -4.21 2.57 -9.38
C THR A 141 -3.81 3.93 -8.84
N ASP A 142 -4.04 4.98 -9.60
CA ASP A 142 -3.76 6.35 -9.22
C ASP A 142 -5.06 7.14 -9.16
N TRP A 143 -5.63 7.24 -7.95
CA TRP A 143 -6.92 7.88 -7.70
C TRP A 143 -6.83 9.38 -7.90
N LYS A 144 -7.81 9.93 -8.60
CA LYS A 144 -7.92 11.36 -8.86
C LYS A 144 -8.59 12.08 -7.70
N ASN A 145 -8.17 13.31 -7.49
CA ASN A 145 -8.82 14.20 -6.53
C ASN A 145 -10.23 14.55 -7.02
N ALA A 146 -11.27 14.20 -6.26
CA ALA A 146 -12.66 14.37 -6.67
C ALA A 146 -13.04 15.84 -6.97
N ARG A 147 -12.37 16.82 -6.34
CA ARG A 147 -12.58 18.25 -6.65
C ARG A 147 -12.21 18.62 -8.08
N LEU A 148 -11.39 17.79 -8.75
CA LEU A 148 -10.96 18.01 -10.13
C LEU A 148 -11.80 17.24 -11.16
N VAL A 149 -12.74 16.41 -10.72
CA VAL A 149 -13.59 15.59 -11.58
C VAL A 149 -14.90 16.34 -11.84
N PRO A 150 -15.20 16.74 -13.09
CA PRO A 150 -16.43 17.47 -13.43
C PRO A 150 -17.69 16.70 -13.01
N MET A 151 -18.77 17.43 -12.69
CA MET A 151 -20.07 16.85 -12.34
C MET A 151 -20.67 16.00 -13.48
N SER A 152 -20.32 16.29 -14.73
CA SER A 152 -20.76 15.54 -15.91
C SER A 152 -20.29 14.07 -15.91
N GLU A 153 -19.22 13.73 -15.16
CA GLU A 153 -18.71 12.37 -15.01
C GLU A 153 -19.53 11.51 -14.03
N GLY A 154 -20.58 12.08 -13.43
CA GLY A 154 -21.41 11.41 -12.45
C GLY A 154 -20.79 11.33 -11.06
N GLU A 155 -21.39 10.53 -10.21
CA GLU A 155 -20.96 10.22 -8.85
C GLU A 155 -20.01 9.01 -8.86
N PHE A 156 -19.28 8.80 -7.77
CA PHE A 156 -18.38 7.65 -7.62
C PHE A 156 -18.76 6.88 -6.37
N HIS A 157 -19.10 5.60 -6.56
CA HIS A 157 -19.57 4.70 -5.51
C HIS A 157 -18.53 3.64 -5.13
N LEU A 158 -18.71 2.98 -4.01
CA LEU A 158 -17.89 1.83 -3.62
C LEU A 158 -18.01 0.69 -4.65
N ASP A 159 -19.17 0.55 -5.27
CA ASP A 159 -19.42 -0.38 -6.36
C ASP A 159 -18.54 -0.07 -7.60
N ASP A 160 -18.37 1.21 -7.94
CA ASP A 160 -17.50 1.66 -9.03
C ASP A 160 -16.04 1.33 -8.77
N TYR A 161 -15.60 1.47 -7.51
CA TYR A 161 -14.26 1.06 -7.11
C TYR A 161 -14.02 -0.42 -7.40
N VAL A 162 -14.96 -1.28 -6.98
CA VAL A 162 -14.91 -2.74 -7.23
C VAL A 162 -14.87 -3.02 -8.74
N ASN A 163 -15.72 -2.36 -9.51
CA ASN A 163 -15.81 -2.51 -10.96
C ASN A 163 -14.52 -2.06 -11.68
N TYR A 164 -13.89 -0.95 -11.25
CA TYR A 164 -12.61 -0.49 -11.80
C TYR A 164 -11.50 -1.52 -11.56
N VAL A 165 -11.42 -2.07 -10.35
CA VAL A 165 -10.43 -3.12 -10.02
C VAL A 165 -10.59 -4.35 -10.93
N GLN A 166 -11.84 -4.80 -11.15
CA GLN A 166 -12.12 -5.92 -12.06
C GLN A 166 -11.70 -5.60 -13.50
N GLU A 167 -11.99 -4.39 -13.98
CA GLU A 167 -11.59 -3.94 -15.32
C GLU A 167 -10.06 -3.97 -15.48
N PHE A 168 -9.33 -3.49 -14.49
CA PHE A 168 -7.86 -3.49 -14.51
C PHE A 168 -7.28 -4.91 -14.47
N ILE A 169 -7.86 -5.81 -13.67
CA ILE A 169 -7.47 -7.23 -13.67
C ILE A 169 -7.70 -7.86 -15.05
N ARG A 170 -8.87 -7.64 -15.67
CA ARG A 170 -9.18 -8.15 -17.02
C ARG A 170 -8.21 -7.59 -18.07
N TYR A 171 -7.88 -6.30 -17.98
CA TYR A 171 -6.91 -5.68 -18.87
C TYR A 171 -5.54 -6.37 -18.78
N LEU A 172 -5.04 -6.59 -17.56
CA LEU A 172 -3.74 -7.24 -17.35
C LEU A 172 -3.74 -8.72 -17.75
N ASN A 173 -4.80 -9.45 -17.42
CA ASN A 173 -4.97 -10.85 -17.85
C ASN A 173 -4.98 -10.97 -19.38
N LYS A 174 -5.66 -10.05 -20.08
CA LYS A 174 -5.66 -9.99 -21.55
C LYS A 174 -4.28 -9.66 -22.11
N ALA A 175 -3.54 -8.74 -21.49
CA ALA A 175 -2.25 -8.26 -21.98
C ALA A 175 -1.09 -9.25 -21.72
N TYR A 176 -1.17 -10.02 -20.62
CA TYR A 176 -0.06 -10.85 -20.14
C TYR A 176 -0.43 -12.32 -19.89
N GLY A 177 -1.67 -12.69 -20.12
CA GLY A 177 -2.20 -14.02 -19.81
C GLY A 177 -2.59 -14.21 -18.34
N HIS A 178 -1.97 -13.48 -17.43
CA HIS A 178 -2.23 -13.53 -15.98
C HIS A 178 -1.63 -12.32 -15.28
N CYS A 179 -2.08 -12.05 -14.03
CA CYS A 179 -1.46 -11.06 -13.16
C CYS A 179 -1.51 -11.51 -11.70
N HIS A 180 -0.77 -10.80 -10.85
CA HIS A 180 -0.89 -10.82 -9.39
C HIS A 180 -1.48 -9.48 -8.93
N ILE A 181 -2.16 -9.47 -7.78
CA ILE A 181 -2.70 -8.26 -7.20
C ILE A 181 -2.17 -8.04 -5.78
N MET A 182 -1.86 -6.79 -5.45
CA MET A 182 -1.46 -6.38 -4.11
C MET A 182 -2.27 -5.16 -3.71
N SER A 183 -2.93 -5.22 -2.56
CA SER A 183 -3.73 -4.14 -1.98
C SER A 183 -3.16 -3.71 -0.64
N VAL A 184 -3.08 -2.40 -0.41
CA VAL A 184 -2.50 -1.83 0.81
C VAL A 184 -3.55 -0.98 1.52
N CYS A 185 -3.84 -1.26 2.78
CA CYS A 185 -4.81 -0.54 3.62
C CYS A 185 -6.27 -0.78 3.17
N GLN A 186 -7.06 0.27 3.08
CA GLN A 186 -8.50 0.26 2.74
C GLN A 186 -8.86 -0.60 1.50
N PRO A 187 -8.09 -0.59 0.39
CA PRO A 187 -8.44 -1.39 -0.81
C PRO A 187 -8.50 -2.89 -0.61
N THR A 188 -8.00 -3.44 0.48
CA THR A 188 -8.10 -4.88 0.75
C THR A 188 -9.56 -5.37 0.68
N VAL A 189 -10.50 -4.57 1.17
CA VAL A 189 -11.93 -4.89 1.17
C VAL A 189 -12.52 -4.91 -0.23
N PRO A 190 -12.47 -3.82 -1.04
CA PRO A 190 -13.04 -3.84 -2.39
C PRO A 190 -12.25 -4.74 -3.35
N VAL A 191 -10.96 -4.99 -3.14
CA VAL A 191 -10.19 -5.97 -3.93
C VAL A 191 -10.67 -7.38 -3.65
N LEU A 192 -10.91 -7.73 -2.38
CA LEU A 192 -11.47 -9.05 -2.05
C LEU A 192 -12.85 -9.23 -2.69
N ALA A 193 -13.70 -8.20 -2.66
CA ALA A 193 -14.98 -8.21 -3.34
C ALA A 193 -14.84 -8.39 -4.86
N ALA A 194 -13.93 -7.63 -5.49
CA ALA A 194 -13.69 -7.71 -6.93
C ALA A 194 -13.26 -9.12 -7.37
N VAL A 195 -12.31 -9.73 -6.66
CA VAL A 195 -11.82 -11.08 -6.95
C VAL A 195 -12.90 -12.13 -6.66
N SER A 196 -13.71 -11.95 -5.59
CA SER A 196 -14.83 -12.82 -5.26
C SER A 196 -15.86 -12.86 -6.38
N LEU A 197 -16.28 -11.70 -6.88
CA LEU A 197 -17.28 -11.59 -7.94
C LEU A 197 -16.77 -12.17 -9.26
N MET A 198 -15.49 -11.96 -9.60
CA MET A 198 -14.86 -12.59 -10.77
C MET A 198 -14.86 -14.12 -10.62
N ALA A 199 -14.51 -14.64 -9.43
CA ALA A 199 -14.52 -16.06 -9.14
C ALA A 199 -15.93 -16.66 -9.24
N SER A 200 -16.97 -15.99 -8.68
CA SER A 200 -18.36 -16.42 -8.74
C SER A 200 -18.88 -16.51 -10.18
N ARG A 201 -18.40 -15.64 -11.08
CA ARG A 201 -18.72 -15.66 -12.51
C ARG A 201 -17.87 -16.63 -13.33
N GLY A 202 -16.90 -17.33 -12.70
CA GLY A 202 -15.97 -18.22 -13.41
C GLY A 202 -14.96 -17.47 -14.29
N GLU A 203 -14.75 -16.17 -14.07
CA GLU A 203 -13.75 -15.38 -14.75
C GLU A 203 -12.33 -15.71 -14.27
N GLN A 204 -11.34 -15.41 -15.10
CA GLN A 204 -9.93 -15.56 -14.71
C GLN A 204 -9.57 -14.56 -13.64
N THR A 205 -9.34 -15.05 -12.41
CA THR A 205 -8.87 -14.28 -11.27
C THR A 205 -7.33 -14.12 -11.27
N PRO A 206 -6.76 -13.17 -10.49
CA PRO A 206 -5.31 -13.09 -10.30
C PRO A 206 -4.73 -14.40 -9.76
N LEU A 207 -3.47 -14.71 -10.09
CA LEU A 207 -2.79 -15.92 -9.59
C LEU A 207 -2.56 -15.86 -8.07
N SER A 208 -2.27 -14.69 -7.55
CA SER A 208 -2.16 -14.45 -6.10
C SER A 208 -2.71 -13.08 -5.73
N MET A 209 -3.11 -12.97 -4.49
CA MET A 209 -3.66 -11.77 -3.87
C MET A 209 -2.91 -11.53 -2.55
N THR A 210 -2.17 -10.41 -2.49
CA THR A 210 -1.49 -9.94 -1.27
C THR A 210 -2.31 -8.81 -0.66
N MET A 211 -2.76 -8.98 0.57
CA MET A 211 -3.53 -8.00 1.33
C MET A 211 -2.74 -7.50 2.52
N MET A 212 -2.58 -6.19 2.65
CA MET A 212 -1.66 -5.59 3.62
C MET A 212 -2.37 -4.53 4.46
N GLY A 213 -2.47 -4.76 5.77
CA GLY A 213 -2.93 -3.76 6.74
C GLY A 213 -4.32 -3.18 6.46
N GLY A 214 -5.30 -4.01 6.09
CA GLY A 214 -6.62 -3.54 5.73
C GLY A 214 -7.76 -4.10 6.58
N PRO A 215 -8.89 -3.39 6.66
CA PRO A 215 -9.97 -3.68 7.59
C PRO A 215 -10.95 -4.73 7.04
N ILE A 216 -10.47 -5.94 6.75
CA ILE A 216 -11.34 -7.05 6.30
C ILE A 216 -12.39 -7.36 7.37
N ASP A 217 -11.96 -7.44 8.64
CA ASP A 217 -12.87 -7.52 9.80
C ASP A 217 -12.52 -6.42 10.81
N ALA A 218 -13.12 -5.26 10.66
CA ALA A 218 -12.87 -4.10 11.54
C ALA A 218 -13.33 -4.31 13.00
N THR A 219 -14.01 -5.41 13.32
CA THR A 219 -14.38 -5.77 14.70
C THR A 219 -13.22 -6.36 15.48
N LYS A 220 -12.16 -6.82 14.78
CA LYS A 220 -10.94 -7.34 15.41
C LYS A 220 -10.04 -6.19 15.84
N SER A 221 -9.60 -6.22 17.10
CA SER A 221 -8.68 -5.21 17.66
C SER A 221 -9.00 -3.78 17.16
N PRO A 222 -10.20 -3.24 17.41
CA PRO A 222 -10.63 -1.98 16.81
C PRO A 222 -9.77 -0.81 17.29
N THR A 223 -9.27 -0.03 16.33
CA THR A 223 -8.45 1.16 16.56
C THR A 223 -9.30 2.40 16.82
N ALA A 224 -8.66 3.55 17.09
CA ALA A 224 -9.37 4.82 17.27
C ALA A 224 -10.19 5.19 16.01
N VAL A 225 -9.66 4.90 14.81
CA VAL A 225 -10.36 5.14 13.52
C VAL A 225 -11.60 4.26 13.42
N ASN A 226 -11.48 2.98 13.73
CA ASN A 226 -12.62 2.05 13.70
C ASN A 226 -13.69 2.46 14.70
N ASN A 227 -13.28 2.81 15.93
CA ASN A 227 -14.20 3.24 16.99
C ASN A 227 -14.97 4.51 16.61
N LEU A 228 -14.31 5.48 15.95
CA LEU A 228 -15.01 6.67 15.46
C LEU A 228 -16.09 6.28 14.43
N ALA A 229 -15.73 5.44 13.47
CA ALA A 229 -16.64 5.00 12.40
C ALA A 229 -17.84 4.18 12.96
N MET A 230 -17.61 3.34 13.96
CA MET A 230 -18.65 2.52 14.58
C MET A 230 -19.58 3.30 15.53
N ASN A 231 -19.06 4.33 16.21
CA ASN A 231 -19.81 5.04 17.27
C ASN A 231 -20.56 6.28 16.78
N LYS A 232 -20.35 6.72 15.54
CA LYS A 232 -21.10 7.84 14.94
C LYS A 232 -22.07 7.31 13.91
N SER A 233 -23.29 7.92 13.85
CA SER A 233 -24.26 7.56 12.81
C SER A 233 -23.78 7.98 11.42
N LEU A 234 -24.26 7.31 10.36
CA LEU A 234 -23.97 7.72 9.00
C LEU A 234 -24.39 9.16 8.72
N SER A 235 -25.54 9.59 9.25
CA SER A 235 -26.01 10.97 9.15
C SER A 235 -25.09 11.97 9.86
N TRP A 236 -24.38 11.55 10.92
CA TRP A 236 -23.38 12.42 11.54
C TRP A 236 -22.23 12.68 10.56
N PHE A 237 -21.72 11.64 9.86
CA PHE A 237 -20.67 11.82 8.85
C PHE A 237 -21.16 12.71 7.72
N GLU A 238 -22.37 12.47 7.19
CA GLU A 238 -22.94 13.27 6.11
C GLU A 238 -23.05 14.76 6.49
N ASN A 239 -23.49 15.07 7.69
CA ASN A 239 -23.73 16.45 8.13
C ASN A 239 -22.47 17.19 8.62
N ASN A 240 -21.41 16.47 9.05
CA ASN A 240 -20.25 17.10 9.68
C ASN A 240 -18.99 17.07 8.83
N VAL A 241 -18.85 16.11 7.90
CA VAL A 241 -17.61 15.97 7.12
C VAL A 241 -17.81 16.08 5.61
N ILE A 242 -19.05 16.03 5.10
CA ILE A 242 -19.33 16.19 3.68
C ILE A 242 -19.60 17.64 3.34
N TYR A 243 -18.92 18.14 2.33
CA TYR A 243 -19.05 19.50 1.84
C TYR A 243 -19.13 19.52 0.30
N ARG A 244 -19.55 20.65 -0.26
CA ARG A 244 -19.55 20.86 -1.71
C ARG A 244 -18.25 21.53 -2.13
N VAL A 245 -17.70 21.05 -3.22
CA VAL A 245 -16.51 21.63 -3.88
C VAL A 245 -16.82 23.07 -4.29
N PRO A 246 -15.94 24.05 -3.98
CA PRO A 246 -16.10 25.44 -4.38
C PRO A 246 -16.07 25.64 -5.91
N GLU A 247 -16.61 26.78 -6.38
CA GLU A 247 -16.82 27.10 -7.79
C GLU A 247 -15.52 27.23 -8.60
N ASN A 248 -14.40 27.48 -7.95
CA ASN A 248 -13.08 27.63 -8.59
C ASN A 248 -12.43 26.31 -9.04
N PHE A 249 -13.07 25.17 -8.78
CA PHE A 249 -12.55 23.86 -9.20
C PHE A 249 -13.41 23.22 -10.29
N PRO A 250 -12.84 22.35 -11.16
CA PRO A 250 -13.60 21.65 -12.20
C PRO A 250 -14.79 20.83 -11.66
N GLY A 251 -14.67 20.27 -10.45
CA GLY A 251 -15.73 19.51 -9.78
C GLY A 251 -16.68 20.36 -8.93
N ALA A 252 -16.81 21.65 -9.23
CA ALA A 252 -17.69 22.58 -8.50
C ALA A 252 -19.08 21.99 -8.23
N GLY A 253 -19.53 22.08 -6.98
CA GLY A 253 -20.81 21.53 -6.53
C GLY A 253 -20.81 20.05 -6.15
N ARG A 254 -19.78 19.26 -6.51
CA ARG A 254 -19.65 17.84 -6.11
C ARG A 254 -19.61 17.73 -4.59
N ARG A 255 -20.34 16.76 -4.05
CA ARG A 255 -20.29 16.39 -2.64
C ARG A 255 -19.01 15.60 -2.40
N VAL A 256 -18.20 16.05 -1.44
CA VAL A 256 -16.90 15.40 -1.15
C VAL A 256 -16.64 15.36 0.36
N TYR A 257 -15.82 14.41 0.80
CA TYR A 257 -15.08 14.50 2.05
C TYR A 257 -13.76 15.24 1.77
N PRO A 258 -13.63 16.52 2.17
CA PRO A 258 -12.48 17.34 1.77
C PRO A 258 -11.16 16.87 2.37
N GLY A 259 -10.09 16.95 1.58
CA GLY A 259 -8.75 16.56 1.99
C GLY A 259 -8.25 17.29 3.24
N PHE A 260 -8.55 18.59 3.39
CA PHE A 260 -8.11 19.36 4.56
C PHE A 260 -8.72 18.85 5.89
N LEU A 261 -9.97 18.34 5.87
CA LEU A 261 -10.57 17.72 7.06
C LEU A 261 -9.93 16.37 7.37
N GLN A 262 -9.65 15.59 6.34
CA GLN A 262 -8.94 14.31 6.49
C GLN A 262 -7.56 14.53 7.10
N HIS A 263 -6.79 15.49 6.56
CA HIS A 263 -5.48 15.88 7.08
C HIS A 263 -5.57 16.32 8.55
N SER A 264 -6.55 17.16 8.88
CA SER A 264 -6.78 17.57 10.29
C SER A 264 -7.03 16.36 11.18
N GLY A 265 -7.80 15.38 10.72
CA GLY A 265 -8.03 14.12 11.42
C GLY A 265 -6.74 13.31 11.63
N PHE A 266 -5.91 13.18 10.61
CA PHE A 266 -4.62 12.47 10.71
C PHE A 266 -3.67 13.13 11.71
N VAL A 267 -3.56 14.45 11.70
CA VAL A 267 -2.74 15.19 12.66
C VAL A 267 -3.28 15.02 14.08
N ALA A 268 -4.62 15.07 14.25
CA ALA A 268 -5.28 14.94 15.55
C ALA A 268 -5.12 13.55 16.20
N MET A 269 -4.84 12.51 15.43
CA MET A 269 -4.55 11.17 15.97
C MET A 269 -3.23 11.12 16.77
N ASN A 270 -2.24 11.94 16.40
CA ASN A 270 -0.93 11.92 17.07
C ASN A 270 -0.23 13.31 17.01
N PRO A 271 -0.81 14.35 17.64
CA PRO A 271 -0.34 15.73 17.50
C PRO A 271 1.09 15.94 18.03
N ASP A 272 1.44 15.28 19.14
CA ASP A 272 2.77 15.41 19.75
C ASP A 272 3.89 14.90 18.83
N ARG A 273 3.62 13.83 18.10
CA ARG A 273 4.57 13.29 17.09
C ARG A 273 4.84 14.29 15.98
N HIS A 274 3.80 14.96 15.48
CA HIS A 274 3.94 15.95 14.43
C HIS A 274 4.69 17.20 14.92
N LEU A 275 4.33 17.70 16.11
CA LEU A 275 5.01 18.84 16.73
C LEU A 275 6.51 18.56 16.93
N LYS A 276 6.82 17.39 17.51
CA LYS A 276 8.21 16.96 17.69
C LYS A 276 8.97 16.85 16.36
N SER A 277 8.35 16.25 15.35
CA SER A 277 8.98 16.06 14.03
C SER A 277 9.31 17.39 13.35
N HIS A 278 8.41 18.38 13.40
CA HIS A 278 8.67 19.72 12.89
C HIS A 278 9.74 20.47 13.69
N TYR A 279 9.79 20.26 15.00
CA TYR A 279 10.86 20.84 15.84
C TYR A 279 12.22 20.21 15.52
N ASP A 280 12.29 18.90 15.40
CA ASP A 280 13.52 18.19 15.01
C ASP A 280 14.00 18.66 13.61
N TYR A 281 13.10 18.82 12.67
CA TYR A 281 13.39 19.38 11.34
C TYR A 281 14.00 20.79 11.42
N PHE A 282 13.44 21.67 12.24
CA PHE A 282 14.01 23.01 12.48
C PHE A 282 15.44 22.93 13.02
N LEU A 283 15.70 22.01 13.95
CA LEU A 283 17.03 21.79 14.51
C LEU A 283 18.02 21.22 13.46
N ASP A 284 17.57 20.30 12.60
CA ASP A 284 18.38 19.71 11.53
C ASP A 284 18.80 20.78 10.51
N LEU A 285 17.90 21.69 10.15
CA LEU A 285 18.21 22.83 9.29
C LEU A 285 19.29 23.74 9.91
N ILE A 286 19.19 24.03 11.22
CA ILE A 286 20.18 24.87 11.92
C ILE A 286 21.54 24.16 11.99
N LYS A 287 21.56 22.84 12.16
CA LYS A 287 22.80 22.05 12.22
C LYS A 287 23.43 21.80 10.85
N GLY A 288 22.69 22.07 9.77
CA GLY A 288 23.11 21.74 8.40
C GLY A 288 23.02 20.25 8.07
N ASP A 289 22.19 19.46 8.82
CA ASP A 289 21.90 18.07 8.49
C ASP A 289 20.89 17.99 7.34
N ASN A 290 21.41 18.14 6.14
CA ASN A 290 20.61 18.13 4.92
C ASN A 290 19.93 16.79 4.66
N SER A 291 20.50 15.68 5.12
CA SER A 291 19.94 14.33 4.91
C SER A 291 18.66 14.10 5.73
N SER A 292 18.72 14.44 7.03
CA SER A 292 17.56 14.36 7.91
C SER A 292 16.46 15.34 7.49
N ALA A 293 16.86 16.58 7.17
CA ALA A 293 15.93 17.60 6.70
C ALA A 293 15.23 17.19 5.39
N GLU A 294 15.96 16.58 4.44
CA GLU A 294 15.37 16.09 3.18
C GLU A 294 14.39 14.91 3.42
N SER A 295 14.76 14.00 4.30
CA SER A 295 13.88 12.88 4.68
C SER A 295 12.56 13.38 5.30
N HIS A 296 12.64 14.42 6.16
CA HIS A 296 11.46 15.06 6.72
C HIS A 296 10.61 15.73 5.63
N ARG A 297 11.25 16.47 4.69
CA ARG A 297 10.55 17.11 3.57
C ARG A 297 9.79 16.09 2.73
N GLN A 298 10.47 15.03 2.31
CA GLN A 298 9.86 13.97 1.49
C GLN A 298 8.67 13.30 2.20
N PHE A 299 8.80 13.03 3.50
CA PHE A 299 7.69 12.46 4.27
C PHE A 299 6.49 13.41 4.33
N TYR A 300 6.71 14.69 4.69
CA TYR A 300 5.60 15.62 4.86
C TYR A 300 5.03 16.15 3.54
N ASP A 301 5.78 16.14 2.44
CA ASP A 301 5.24 16.42 1.11
C ASP A 301 4.21 15.36 0.68
N GLU A 302 4.41 14.09 1.06
CA GLU A 302 3.41 13.03 0.87
C GLU A 302 2.28 13.10 1.89
N TYR A 303 2.62 13.26 3.17
CA TYR A 303 1.66 13.19 4.26
C TYR A 303 0.64 14.33 4.25
N ASN A 304 1.06 15.53 3.81
CA ASN A 304 0.19 16.69 3.73
C ASN A 304 -0.58 16.78 2.40
N ALA A 305 -0.14 16.05 1.37
CA ALA A 305 -0.83 16.00 0.10
C ALA A 305 -2.04 15.05 0.20
N VAL A 306 -3.23 15.61 0.38
CA VAL A 306 -4.46 14.86 0.60
C VAL A 306 -5.49 15.25 -0.46
N LEU A 307 -6.15 14.25 -1.05
CA LEU A 307 -7.20 14.44 -2.05
C LEU A 307 -8.60 14.47 -1.41
N ASP A 308 -9.51 15.13 -2.06
CA ASP A 308 -10.94 15.03 -1.75
C ASP A 308 -11.47 13.69 -2.24
N MET A 309 -12.25 13.01 -1.41
CA MET A 309 -12.97 11.79 -1.81
C MET A 309 -14.43 12.11 -2.16
N ASP A 310 -14.97 11.44 -3.17
CA ASP A 310 -16.41 11.51 -3.44
C ASP A 310 -17.21 11.08 -2.21
N ALA A 311 -18.29 11.80 -1.91
CA ALA A 311 -19.07 11.62 -0.70
C ALA A 311 -19.75 10.25 -0.65
N ASP A 312 -20.29 9.79 -1.78
CA ASP A 312 -21.05 8.55 -1.82
C ASP A 312 -20.12 7.35 -1.62
N TYR A 313 -18.96 7.34 -2.28
CA TYR A 313 -17.90 6.36 -2.01
C TYR A 313 -17.48 6.34 -0.52
N TYR A 314 -17.26 7.50 0.09
CA TYR A 314 -16.84 7.59 1.48
C TYR A 314 -17.91 7.07 2.44
N LEU A 315 -19.16 7.54 2.30
CA LEU A 315 -20.28 7.15 3.16
C LEU A 315 -20.61 5.66 3.00
N GLU A 316 -20.61 5.13 1.78
CA GLU A 316 -20.81 3.70 1.51
C GLU A 316 -19.68 2.86 2.12
N THR A 317 -18.43 3.34 2.08
CA THR A 317 -17.30 2.66 2.73
C THR A 317 -17.50 2.61 4.25
N ILE A 318 -17.86 3.72 4.89
CA ILE A 318 -18.15 3.77 6.34
C ILE A 318 -19.25 2.78 6.68
N ASN A 319 -20.36 2.82 5.96
CA ASN A 319 -21.49 1.94 6.22
C ASN A 319 -21.16 0.46 6.00
N THR A 320 -20.58 0.13 4.84
CA THR A 320 -20.35 -1.26 4.43
C THR A 320 -19.29 -1.95 5.27
N VAL A 321 -18.17 -1.22 5.53
CA VAL A 321 -16.98 -1.82 6.16
C VAL A 321 -17.03 -1.72 7.68
N PHE A 322 -17.44 -0.56 8.22
CA PHE A 322 -17.27 -0.25 9.65
C PHE A 322 -18.56 -0.26 10.46
N GLN A 323 -19.74 -0.14 9.85
CA GLN A 323 -21.03 -0.15 10.57
C GLN A 323 -21.79 -1.44 10.37
N ASP A 324 -22.07 -1.81 9.10
CA ASP A 324 -22.79 -3.02 8.77
C ASP A 324 -21.92 -4.28 8.67
N PHE A 325 -20.58 -4.12 8.54
CA PHE A 325 -19.64 -5.23 8.36
C PHE A 325 -20.08 -6.21 7.26
N LYS A 326 -20.58 -5.69 6.14
CA LYS A 326 -21.31 -6.49 5.13
C LYS A 326 -20.46 -7.63 4.56
N LEU A 327 -19.15 -7.42 4.38
CA LEU A 327 -18.23 -8.45 3.89
C LEU A 327 -18.16 -9.64 4.86
N VAL A 328 -17.90 -9.39 6.14
CA VAL A 328 -17.77 -10.43 7.18
C VAL A 328 -19.09 -11.13 7.45
N ARG A 329 -20.19 -10.39 7.41
CA ARG A 329 -21.54 -10.94 7.59
C ARG A 329 -22.05 -11.68 6.36
N GLY A 330 -21.34 -11.60 5.23
CA GLY A 330 -21.76 -12.22 3.98
C GLY A 330 -23.06 -11.64 3.42
N THR A 331 -23.28 -10.34 3.58
CA THR A 331 -24.49 -9.62 3.12
C THR A 331 -24.18 -8.55 2.09
N TRP A 332 -22.92 -8.45 1.64
CA TRP A 332 -22.52 -7.42 0.70
C TRP A 332 -22.92 -7.78 -0.73
N GLU A 333 -23.64 -6.86 -1.36
CA GLU A 333 -23.98 -6.88 -2.78
C GLU A 333 -23.34 -5.68 -3.46
N VAL A 334 -22.82 -5.89 -4.66
CA VAL A 334 -22.18 -4.87 -5.51
C VAL A 334 -22.97 -4.79 -6.81
N ARG A 335 -23.29 -3.58 -7.22
CA ARG A 335 -23.93 -3.30 -8.51
C ARG A 335 -22.88 -3.31 -9.60
N ASN A 336 -23.05 -4.18 -10.58
CA ASN A 336 -22.17 -4.22 -11.75
C ASN A 336 -22.49 -3.08 -12.74
N PRO A 337 -21.64 -2.82 -13.77
CA PRO A 337 -21.87 -1.77 -14.74
C PRO A 337 -23.17 -1.88 -15.56
N HIS A 338 -23.84 -3.03 -15.52
CA HIS A 338 -25.14 -3.25 -16.18
C HIS A 338 -26.32 -3.04 -15.22
N GLY A 339 -26.07 -2.59 -13.99
CA GLY A 339 -27.11 -2.31 -13.00
C GLY A 339 -27.56 -3.53 -12.17
N THR A 340 -26.99 -4.73 -12.39
CA THR A 340 -27.34 -5.94 -11.66
C THR A 340 -26.59 -5.99 -10.33
N LEU A 341 -27.30 -6.33 -9.24
CA LEU A 341 -26.71 -6.60 -7.94
C LEU A 341 -26.13 -8.02 -7.91
N GLU A 342 -24.89 -8.14 -7.46
CA GLU A 342 -24.16 -9.40 -7.37
C GLU A 342 -23.64 -9.58 -5.94
N HIS A 343 -23.89 -10.74 -5.37
CA HIS A 343 -23.51 -11.04 -3.99
C HIS A 343 -22.02 -11.39 -3.88
N VAL A 344 -21.31 -10.72 -2.96
CA VAL A 344 -19.89 -10.95 -2.71
C VAL A 344 -19.69 -12.25 -1.93
N ARG A 345 -18.99 -13.21 -2.53
CA ARG A 345 -18.80 -14.58 -2.01
C ARG A 345 -17.32 -14.97 -2.00
N PRO A 346 -16.54 -14.58 -0.99
CA PRO A 346 -15.09 -14.91 -0.91
C PRO A 346 -14.80 -16.41 -0.94
N GLN A 347 -15.75 -17.24 -0.48
CA GLN A 347 -15.65 -18.69 -0.54
C GLN A 347 -15.63 -19.28 -1.97
N ASP A 348 -16.01 -18.50 -2.98
CA ASP A 348 -15.97 -18.93 -4.37
C ASP A 348 -14.57 -18.81 -4.99
N ILE A 349 -13.66 -18.10 -4.32
CA ILE A 349 -12.26 -17.97 -4.75
C ILE A 349 -11.55 -19.32 -4.54
N ARG A 350 -11.04 -19.91 -5.63
CA ARG A 350 -10.38 -21.25 -5.62
C ARG A 350 -8.98 -21.25 -6.22
N HIS A 351 -8.72 -20.35 -7.17
CA HIS A 351 -7.52 -20.37 -8.01
C HIS A 351 -6.57 -19.18 -7.74
N THR A 352 -6.86 -18.37 -6.74
CA THR A 352 -6.03 -17.25 -6.30
C THR A 352 -5.40 -17.61 -4.95
N ALA A 353 -4.08 -17.63 -4.86
CA ALA A 353 -3.40 -17.80 -3.57
C ALA A 353 -3.53 -16.51 -2.72
N LEU A 354 -3.56 -16.65 -1.40
CA LEU A 354 -3.78 -15.55 -0.46
C LEU A 354 -2.58 -15.36 0.47
N LEU A 355 -2.01 -14.16 0.47
CA LEU A 355 -1.06 -13.68 1.48
C LEU A 355 -1.69 -12.49 2.22
N THR A 356 -1.75 -12.56 3.54
CA THR A 356 -2.08 -11.40 4.39
C THR A 356 -0.85 -10.92 5.14
N VAL A 357 -0.69 -9.60 5.28
CA VAL A 357 0.42 -8.95 5.99
C VAL A 357 -0.15 -7.93 6.98
N GLU A 358 0.27 -8.02 8.24
CA GLU A 358 -0.11 -7.09 9.30
C GLU A 358 1.11 -6.56 10.04
N GLY A 359 1.00 -5.36 10.60
CA GLY A 359 1.98 -4.81 11.51
C GLY A 359 1.57 -5.07 12.96
N GLU A 360 2.49 -5.59 13.79
CA GLU A 360 2.21 -5.83 15.22
C GLU A 360 1.74 -4.57 15.98
N LEU A 361 2.24 -3.41 15.56
CA LEU A 361 1.95 -2.10 16.17
C LEU A 361 1.12 -1.21 15.24
N ASP A 362 0.28 -1.83 14.39
CA ASP A 362 -0.59 -1.08 13.47
C ASP A 362 -1.72 -0.42 14.25
N ASP A 363 -1.72 0.90 14.28
CA ASP A 363 -2.70 1.75 14.97
C ASP A 363 -3.86 2.21 14.06
N ILE A 364 -3.86 1.79 12.79
CA ILE A 364 -4.90 2.09 11.81
C ILE A 364 -5.75 0.85 11.53
N SER A 365 -5.11 -0.28 11.20
CA SER A 365 -5.76 -1.58 11.00
C SER A 365 -5.21 -2.57 12.03
N GLY A 366 -5.96 -2.79 13.11
CA GLY A 366 -5.52 -3.61 14.24
C GLY A 366 -5.26 -5.07 13.86
N SER A 367 -4.45 -5.74 14.67
CA SER A 367 -4.07 -7.15 14.47
C SER A 367 -5.30 -8.05 14.34
N GLY A 368 -5.28 -8.96 13.36
CA GLY A 368 -6.36 -9.88 13.02
C GLY A 368 -7.37 -9.33 12.02
N GLN A 369 -7.36 -8.01 11.72
CA GLN A 369 -8.31 -7.42 10.78
C GLN A 369 -8.08 -7.93 9.36
N THR A 370 -6.83 -7.93 8.89
CA THR A 370 -6.49 -8.41 7.53
C THR A 370 -6.45 -9.95 7.49
N GLU A 371 -5.93 -10.59 8.55
CA GLU A 371 -5.89 -12.04 8.68
C GLU A 371 -7.28 -12.68 8.54
N ALA A 372 -8.34 -11.98 8.92
CA ALA A 372 -9.72 -12.43 8.79
C ALA A 372 -10.09 -12.88 7.36
N ALA A 373 -9.39 -12.41 6.32
CA ALA A 373 -9.58 -12.86 4.94
C ALA A 373 -9.44 -14.38 4.79
N HIS A 374 -8.60 -15.02 5.59
CA HIS A 374 -8.39 -16.48 5.57
C HIS A 374 -9.65 -17.25 5.99
N HIS A 375 -10.45 -16.68 6.89
CA HIS A 375 -11.71 -17.28 7.33
C HIS A 375 -12.84 -17.10 6.32
N LEU A 376 -12.77 -16.07 5.48
CA LEU A 376 -13.75 -15.80 4.44
C LEU A 376 -13.46 -16.59 3.16
N CYS A 377 -12.18 -16.71 2.79
CA CYS A 377 -11.73 -17.38 1.57
C CYS A 377 -11.61 -18.90 1.73
N THR A 378 -12.67 -19.56 2.21
CA THR A 378 -12.66 -21.00 2.50
C THR A 378 -12.51 -21.88 1.27
N GLY A 379 -12.73 -21.35 0.06
CA GLY A 379 -12.48 -22.06 -1.20
C GLY A 379 -11.00 -22.21 -1.56
N ILE A 380 -10.12 -21.40 -0.97
CA ILE A 380 -8.68 -21.48 -1.18
C ILE A 380 -8.11 -22.59 -0.30
N VAL A 381 -7.38 -23.53 -0.89
CA VAL A 381 -6.76 -24.63 -0.12
C VAL A 381 -5.70 -24.09 0.86
N ARG A 382 -5.60 -24.67 2.06
CA ARG A 382 -4.78 -24.15 3.16
C ARG A 382 -3.30 -23.91 2.79
N LYS A 383 -2.72 -24.75 1.96
CA LYS A 383 -1.32 -24.60 1.50
C LYS A 383 -1.06 -23.37 0.63
N GLU A 384 -2.10 -22.77 0.07
CA GLU A 384 -2.02 -21.54 -0.76
C GLU A 384 -2.41 -20.28 0.06
N GLN A 385 -2.56 -20.42 1.38
CA GLN A 385 -2.89 -19.34 2.30
C GLN A 385 -1.73 -19.09 3.26
N HIS A 386 -1.20 -17.87 3.26
CA HIS A 386 -0.08 -17.45 4.10
C HIS A 386 -0.43 -16.19 4.87
N HIS A 387 0.06 -16.08 6.10
CA HIS A 387 -0.06 -14.88 6.93
C HIS A 387 1.32 -14.46 7.45
N LEU A 388 1.59 -13.15 7.45
CA LEU A 388 2.82 -12.56 7.96
C LEU A 388 2.48 -11.41 8.93
N GLU A 389 2.72 -11.61 10.21
CA GLU A 389 2.75 -10.53 11.21
C GLU A 389 4.16 -9.96 11.30
N VAL A 390 4.32 -8.65 11.07
CA VAL A 390 5.62 -7.96 11.06
C VAL A 390 5.89 -7.34 12.42
N LYS A 391 6.79 -7.96 13.17
CA LYS A 391 7.15 -7.52 14.53
C LYS A 391 7.69 -6.09 14.58
N GLY A 392 7.16 -5.31 15.52
CA GLY A 392 7.52 -3.91 15.73
C GLY A 392 7.19 -2.95 14.58
N ALA A 393 6.42 -3.40 13.58
CA ALA A 393 5.96 -2.53 12.49
C ALA A 393 4.62 -1.90 12.84
N GLY A 394 4.52 -0.57 12.65
CA GLY A 394 3.24 0.13 12.53
C GLY A 394 2.74 0.10 11.09
N HIS A 395 1.60 0.74 10.83
CA HIS A 395 0.91 0.71 9.54
C HIS A 395 1.81 0.99 8.33
N TYR A 396 2.55 2.08 8.35
CA TYR A 396 3.44 2.46 7.24
C TYR A 396 4.64 1.51 7.07
N GLY A 397 5.09 0.87 8.16
CA GLY A 397 6.26 0.00 8.17
C GLY A 397 6.11 -1.28 7.37
N ILE A 398 4.87 -1.72 7.08
CA ILE A 398 4.62 -2.92 6.29
C ILE A 398 4.74 -2.73 4.78
N PHE A 399 4.65 -1.48 4.28
CA PHE A 399 4.71 -1.17 2.84
C PHE A 399 5.76 -0.09 2.48
N SER A 400 6.46 0.48 3.46
CA SER A 400 7.48 1.51 3.22
C SER A 400 8.64 1.39 4.21
N GLY A 401 9.81 1.91 3.82
CA GLY A 401 11.00 1.97 4.66
C GLY A 401 11.73 0.63 4.79
N ARG A 402 12.59 0.54 5.83
CA ARG A 402 13.51 -0.59 5.99
C ARG A 402 12.78 -1.92 6.19
N ARG A 403 11.75 -1.97 7.06
CA ARG A 403 11.01 -3.22 7.32
C ARG A 403 10.32 -3.74 6.06
N TRP A 404 9.72 -2.85 5.28
CA TRP A 404 9.20 -3.22 3.97
C TRP A 404 10.27 -3.88 3.11
N ARG A 405 11.41 -3.22 2.91
CA ARG A 405 12.44 -3.70 1.98
C ARG A 405 13.15 -4.97 2.44
N GLU A 406 13.39 -5.11 3.75
CA GLU A 406 14.21 -6.21 4.30
C GLU A 406 13.41 -7.39 4.82
N VAL A 407 12.15 -7.19 5.22
CA VAL A 407 11.32 -8.24 5.84
C VAL A 407 10.13 -8.58 4.96
N VAL A 408 9.27 -7.61 4.64
CA VAL A 408 7.99 -7.88 3.97
C VAL A 408 8.19 -8.22 2.50
N TYR A 409 8.93 -7.38 1.78
CA TYR A 409 9.12 -7.57 0.34
C TYR A 409 9.73 -8.92 -0.06
N PRO A 410 10.74 -9.47 0.63
CA PRO A 410 11.24 -10.82 0.32
C PRO A 410 10.15 -11.89 0.40
N HIS A 411 9.23 -11.83 1.37
CA HIS A 411 8.10 -12.75 1.49
C HIS A 411 7.10 -12.57 0.33
N VAL A 412 6.75 -11.32 0.01
CA VAL A 412 5.86 -10.99 -1.12
C VAL A 412 6.46 -11.48 -2.43
N LYS A 413 7.74 -11.22 -2.66
CA LYS A 413 8.47 -11.68 -3.86
C LYS A 413 8.44 -13.20 -3.99
N GLN A 414 8.78 -13.92 -2.92
CA GLN A 414 8.75 -15.39 -2.91
C GLN A 414 7.35 -15.93 -3.16
N PHE A 415 6.34 -15.33 -2.53
CA PHE A 415 4.95 -15.72 -2.70
C PHE A 415 4.47 -15.54 -4.13
N ILE A 416 4.75 -14.42 -4.77
CA ILE A 416 4.43 -14.16 -6.18
C ILE A 416 5.13 -15.19 -7.09
N LEU A 417 6.44 -15.41 -6.89
CA LEU A 417 7.22 -16.33 -7.69
C LEU A 417 6.76 -17.79 -7.54
N ALA A 418 6.33 -18.20 -6.35
CA ALA A 418 5.80 -19.55 -6.10
C ALA A 418 4.52 -19.84 -6.90
N HIS A 419 3.74 -18.81 -7.22
CA HIS A 419 2.46 -18.91 -7.93
C HIS A 419 2.54 -18.50 -9.40
N GLN A 420 3.76 -18.16 -9.89
CA GLN A 420 3.99 -17.90 -11.31
C GLN A 420 3.95 -19.20 -12.12
N PRO A 421 3.26 -19.26 -13.27
CA PRO A 421 3.34 -20.42 -14.15
C PRO A 421 4.79 -20.74 -14.52
N ARG A 422 5.21 -21.97 -14.29
CA ARG A 422 6.55 -22.41 -14.71
C ARG A 422 6.55 -22.59 -16.23
N ASP A 423 7.48 -21.96 -16.93
CA ASP A 423 7.72 -22.23 -18.35
C ASP A 423 8.01 -23.73 -18.54
N ARG A 424 7.05 -24.48 -19.09
CA ARG A 424 7.21 -25.92 -19.35
C ARG A 424 8.39 -26.24 -20.28
N ALA A 425 8.91 -25.26 -21.04
CA ALA A 425 10.06 -25.41 -21.90
C ALA A 425 11.41 -25.61 -21.17
N GLY A 426 11.53 -25.16 -19.90
CA GLY A 426 12.73 -25.35 -19.07
C GLY A 426 12.79 -26.73 -18.39
N ALA A 427 11.63 -27.30 -18.05
CA ALA A 427 11.56 -28.60 -17.36
C ALA A 427 11.90 -29.78 -18.26
N ALA A 428 11.63 -29.70 -19.57
CA ALA A 428 11.99 -30.74 -20.52
C ALA A 428 13.51 -30.87 -20.76
N LYS A 429 14.26 -29.75 -20.62
CA LYS A 429 15.74 -29.80 -20.76
C LYS A 429 16.45 -30.26 -19.48
N ALA A 430 15.85 -30.06 -18.31
CA ALA A 430 16.41 -30.56 -17.05
C ALA A 430 16.15 -32.06 -16.84
N GLY A 431 15.04 -32.59 -17.33
CA GLY A 431 14.70 -34.02 -17.26
C GLY A 431 15.57 -34.93 -18.13
N THR A 432 16.06 -34.43 -19.27
CA THR A 432 16.92 -35.20 -20.19
C THR A 432 18.40 -35.20 -19.79
N ALA A 433 18.85 -34.25 -18.97
CA ALA A 433 20.24 -34.22 -18.47
C ALA A 433 20.48 -35.14 -17.25
N ALA A 434 19.42 -35.53 -16.52
CA ALA A 434 19.51 -36.34 -15.29
C ALA A 434 19.51 -37.86 -15.56
N VAL A 435 19.19 -38.33 -16.77
CA VAL A 435 19.10 -39.77 -17.07
C VAL A 435 20.43 -40.38 -17.65
N ALA A 436 21.45 -39.55 -17.93
CA ALA A 436 22.65 -40.00 -18.63
C ALA A 436 23.87 -40.35 -17.74
N LYS A 437 23.74 -40.52 -16.40
CA LYS A 437 24.86 -40.99 -15.53
C LYS A 437 24.41 -41.90 -14.42
N LYS A 438 24.09 -43.16 -14.75
CA LYS A 438 24.23 -44.30 -13.81
C LYS A 438 24.88 -45.47 -14.55
N ARG A 439 26.20 -45.58 -14.41
CA ARG A 439 26.93 -46.84 -14.64
C ARG A 439 26.91 -47.68 -13.36
N PRO A 440 26.77 -49.02 -13.43
CA PRO A 440 26.67 -49.86 -12.24
C PRO A 440 28.05 -50.14 -11.64
N VAL A 441 28.15 -49.99 -10.30
CA VAL A 441 29.30 -50.46 -9.55
C VAL A 441 28.96 -51.83 -8.91
N LYS A 442 29.84 -52.81 -9.18
CA LYS A 442 29.78 -54.19 -8.75
C LYS A 442 29.78 -54.36 -7.21
N ALA A 443 29.00 -55.32 -6.78
CA ALA A 443 28.99 -55.86 -5.41
C ALA A 443 30.32 -56.54 -5.07
N VAL A 444 30.87 -56.25 -3.89
CA VAL A 444 31.86 -57.07 -3.21
C VAL A 444 31.34 -57.30 -1.77
N ALA A 445 31.02 -58.56 -1.53
CA ALA A 445 30.68 -59.09 -0.20
C ALA A 445 31.95 -59.30 0.64
N LYS A 446 31.95 -58.98 1.95
CA LYS A 446 32.69 -59.73 2.98
C LYS A 446 32.23 -59.38 4.40
N LYS A 447 31.71 -60.46 4.99
CA LYS A 447 31.93 -61.05 6.31
C LYS A 447 31.65 -60.27 7.58
N ALA A 448 30.73 -60.89 8.32
CA ALA A 448 30.35 -60.65 9.72
C ALA A 448 31.36 -61.26 10.71
N ALA A 449 31.46 -60.70 11.92
CA ALA A 449 31.50 -61.36 13.26
C ALA A 449 32.01 -60.40 14.36
N PRO A 450 31.82 -60.66 15.66
CA PRO A 450 30.59 -60.70 16.44
C PRO A 450 30.56 -59.78 17.69
N VAL A 451 29.41 -59.65 18.26
CA VAL A 451 28.95 -59.32 19.62
C VAL A 451 29.95 -59.33 20.77
N LYS A 452 29.90 -58.29 21.65
CA LYS A 452 30.03 -58.45 23.13
C LYS A 452 29.14 -57.44 23.88
N THR A 453 28.29 -58.02 24.68
CA THR A 453 27.44 -57.48 25.74
C THR A 453 28.19 -57.12 27.01
N ALA A 454 27.81 -56.06 27.73
CA ALA A 454 27.81 -55.95 29.21
C ALA A 454 27.10 -54.62 29.54
N ALA A 455 25.90 -54.56 30.06
CA ALA A 455 25.39 -54.83 31.40
C ALA A 455 25.63 -53.66 32.40
N ARG A 456 24.46 -53.02 32.73
CA ARG A 456 24.00 -52.54 34.05
C ARG A 456 24.86 -51.60 34.92
N ARG A 457 24.31 -50.49 35.29
CA ARG A 457 23.84 -50.24 36.66
C ARG A 457 23.02 -48.94 36.81
N ALA A 458 22.01 -49.04 37.67
CA ALA A 458 20.95 -48.13 38.00
C ALA A 458 21.32 -47.19 39.17
N SER A 459 20.70 -46.00 39.14
CA SER A 459 20.05 -45.22 40.25
C SER A 459 20.90 -44.85 41.51
N PRO A 460 20.50 -43.87 42.36
CA PRO A 460 19.17 -43.27 42.55
C PRO A 460 19.09 -41.74 42.87
N ARG A 461 17.88 -41.25 42.81
CA ARG A 461 17.20 -40.13 43.52
C ARG A 461 17.95 -39.42 44.66
N LYS A 462 17.82 -38.11 44.70
CA LYS A 462 17.34 -37.41 45.90
C LYS A 462 16.62 -36.09 45.56
N ALA A 463 15.49 -36.01 46.17
CA ALA A 463 14.60 -34.85 46.26
C ALA A 463 15.08 -33.90 47.37
N SER A 464 14.62 -32.66 47.37
CA SER A 464 14.19 -31.90 48.54
C SER A 464 14.29 -30.40 48.34
N THR A 465 13.16 -29.76 48.34
CA THR A 465 12.54 -28.75 49.21
C THR A 465 13.08 -27.31 49.06
N ALA A 466 12.23 -26.41 48.53
CA ALA A 466 11.24 -25.52 49.17
C ALA A 466 11.82 -24.32 49.97
N LYS A 467 11.15 -23.18 49.75
CA LYS A 467 11.11 -21.91 50.51
C LYS A 467 12.15 -20.85 50.09
N LYS A 468 11.73 -19.70 49.66
CA LYS A 468 10.72 -18.68 50.02
C LYS A 468 10.34 -17.83 48.81
#